data_a21a1ea48dd291e7b431ae3af1d4d825
#
_entry.id   a21a1ea48dd291e7b431ae3af1d4d825
#
_cell.length_a   1.000
_cell.length_b   1.000
_cell.length_c   1.000
_cell.angle_alpha   90.00
_cell.angle_beta   90.00
_cell.angle_gamma   90.00
#
_symmetry.space_group_name_H-M   'P 1'
#
loop_
_entity.id
_entity.type
_entity.pdbx_description
1 polymer ?
#
loop_
_entity_poly.entity_id
_entity_poly.type
_entity_poly.pdbx_seq_one_letter_code
_entity_poly.pdbx_strand_id
1 'polypeptide(L)'
;IKFDGLSRVSHVTDATDWRVEMPFVVLTPDTEAEMAALVAGCVELELTIIPRGGGTGYTGGAVPLTWKSAVINTEKLEAMSEVEMLSLPGLAQPVATVFSEAGVVTQRVADAAERAGYVFAVDPTSAEASCIGGNIAMNAGGKKAVLWGTALDNLASWKMVTPEAKWLEVTRLDHNLGKIHDVEVASFELKYFDATGKKLERSERLDIPGSTFRKEGLGKDVTDKFLAGLPGIQKEGCDGLITSARWIVHRMPKHVRTVCMEFFGNAKDAVPSIVEIKDYLFSQSQVKLAGLEHLDDRYLKAVGYATKSKRGTLPKMVLVGDI
;
A
#
# COMPACT_ATOMS: atom_id res chain seq x y z
N ILE A 1 12.73 23.41 -3.40
CA ILE A 1 11.52 24.24 -3.52
C ILE A 1 11.42 24.69 -4.97
N LYS A 2 10.28 24.46 -5.64
CA LYS A 2 10.07 24.70 -7.06
C LYS A 2 8.82 25.60 -7.26
N PHE A 3 9.02 26.78 -7.82
CA PHE A 3 7.94 27.73 -8.15
C PHE A 3 7.71 27.86 -9.64
N ASP A 4 8.54 27.25 -10.45
CA ASP A 4 8.44 27.35 -11.91
C ASP A 4 7.18 26.66 -12.47
N GLY A 5 6.72 27.15 -13.61
CA GLY A 5 5.48 26.69 -14.23
C GLY A 5 5.50 25.21 -14.60
N LEU A 6 6.64 24.68 -15.04
CA LEU A 6 6.76 23.27 -15.46
C LEU A 6 6.62 22.33 -14.27
N SER A 7 7.33 22.62 -13.17
CA SER A 7 7.22 21.82 -11.93
C SER A 7 5.79 21.86 -11.37
N ARG A 8 5.14 23.00 -11.40
CA ARG A 8 3.77 23.15 -10.90
C ARG A 8 2.76 22.41 -11.78
N VAL A 9 2.86 22.54 -13.10
CA VAL A 9 1.93 21.91 -14.03
C VAL A 9 2.07 20.38 -14.07
N SER A 10 3.26 19.84 -13.82
CA SER A 10 3.47 18.40 -13.73
C SER A 10 2.84 17.77 -12.47
N HIS A 11 2.36 18.58 -11.54
CA HIS A 11 1.75 18.13 -10.28
C HIS A 11 0.28 18.52 -10.14
N VAL A 12 -0.40 18.90 -11.24
CA VAL A 12 -1.84 19.28 -11.23
C VAL A 12 -2.77 18.07 -11.32
N THR A 13 -2.26 16.88 -11.63
CA THR A 13 -3.07 15.70 -11.92
C THR A 13 -2.50 14.44 -11.26
N ASP A 14 -3.33 13.45 -11.11
CA ASP A 14 -2.98 12.07 -10.75
C ASP A 14 -3.62 11.08 -11.76
N ALA A 15 -3.72 9.81 -11.41
CA ALA A 15 -4.31 8.79 -12.28
C ALA A 15 -5.83 8.94 -12.50
N THR A 16 -6.51 9.85 -11.81
CA THR A 16 -7.90 10.20 -12.08
C THR A 16 -8.05 11.09 -13.32
N ASP A 17 -6.95 11.63 -13.81
CA ASP A 17 -6.91 12.63 -14.88
C ASP A 17 -7.59 13.96 -14.53
N TRP A 18 -7.94 14.16 -13.27
CA TRP A 18 -8.48 15.44 -12.80
C TRP A 18 -7.39 16.51 -12.81
N ARG A 19 -7.79 17.71 -13.23
CA ARG A 19 -6.97 18.93 -13.24
C ARG A 19 -7.84 20.06 -12.74
N VAL A 20 -7.67 20.43 -11.46
CA VAL A 20 -8.55 21.41 -10.83
C VAL A 20 -7.84 22.75 -10.71
N GLU A 21 -6.66 22.76 -10.06
CA GLU A 21 -5.92 23.98 -9.81
C GLU A 21 -4.41 23.72 -9.87
N MET A 22 -3.64 24.77 -10.11
CA MET A 22 -2.19 24.72 -10.08
C MET A 22 -1.71 24.97 -8.65
N PRO A 23 -0.83 24.13 -8.07
CA PRO A 23 -0.32 24.37 -6.72
C PRO A 23 0.52 25.65 -6.66
N PHE A 24 0.55 26.33 -5.52
CA PHE A 24 1.42 27.48 -5.29
C PHE A 24 2.91 27.09 -5.41
N VAL A 25 3.27 25.96 -4.82
CA VAL A 25 4.65 25.47 -4.76
C VAL A 25 4.69 23.94 -4.82
N VAL A 26 5.78 23.41 -5.36
CA VAL A 26 6.14 22.00 -5.25
C VAL A 26 7.39 21.89 -4.39
N LEU A 27 7.31 21.07 -3.35
CA LEU A 27 8.39 20.79 -2.41
C LEU A 27 8.87 19.36 -2.62
N THR A 28 10.16 19.18 -2.81
CA THR A 28 10.77 17.85 -3.00
C THR A 28 11.92 17.75 -1.99
N PRO A 29 11.68 17.22 -0.78
CA PRO A 29 12.74 17.05 0.22
C PRO A 29 13.84 16.14 -0.30
N ASP A 30 15.08 16.50 -0.04
CA ASP A 30 16.24 15.68 -0.40
C ASP A 30 16.50 14.57 0.62
N THR A 31 16.05 14.79 1.87
CA THR A 31 16.19 13.85 2.98
C THR A 31 14.92 13.79 3.83
N GLU A 32 14.71 12.67 4.50
CA GLU A 32 13.61 12.49 5.45
C GLU A 32 13.61 13.59 6.54
N ALA A 33 14.78 13.99 7.00
CA ALA A 33 14.93 14.98 8.09
C ALA A 33 14.32 16.35 7.79
N GLU A 34 14.20 16.73 6.52
CA GLU A 34 13.63 18.02 6.12
C GLU A 34 12.10 18.07 6.24
N MET A 35 11.43 16.91 6.32
CA MET A 35 9.98 16.82 6.19
C MET A 35 9.23 17.63 7.25
N ALA A 36 9.64 17.56 8.53
CA ALA A 36 8.97 18.30 9.61
C ALA A 36 9.06 19.81 9.40
N ALA A 37 10.21 20.33 8.95
CA ALA A 37 10.39 21.75 8.68
C ALA A 37 9.53 22.21 7.48
N LEU A 38 9.41 21.39 6.43
CA LEU A 38 8.54 21.68 5.29
C LEU A 38 7.07 21.74 5.70
N VAL A 39 6.61 20.79 6.53
CA VAL A 39 5.25 20.81 7.08
C VAL A 39 5.01 22.04 7.90
N ALA A 40 5.93 22.39 8.84
CA ALA A 40 5.82 23.58 9.66
C ALA A 40 5.71 24.86 8.82
N GLY A 41 6.55 25.01 7.79
CA GLY A 41 6.49 26.16 6.90
C GLY A 41 5.19 26.23 6.09
N CYS A 42 4.66 25.10 5.64
CA CYS A 42 3.36 25.06 4.97
C CYS A 42 2.22 25.49 5.90
N VAL A 43 2.24 25.01 7.15
CA VAL A 43 1.24 25.38 8.17
C VAL A 43 1.32 26.87 8.50
N GLU A 44 2.52 27.41 8.72
CA GLU A 44 2.73 28.84 9.00
C GLU A 44 2.21 29.72 7.85
N LEU A 45 2.41 29.30 6.62
CA LEU A 45 1.92 30.00 5.42
C LEU A 45 0.45 29.67 5.08
N GLU A 46 -0.22 28.89 5.90
CA GLU A 46 -1.59 28.41 5.69
C GLU A 46 -1.78 27.76 4.31
N LEU A 47 -0.81 27.01 3.82
CA LEU A 47 -0.90 26.26 2.59
C LEU A 47 -1.58 24.90 2.82
N THR A 48 -2.50 24.52 1.96
CA THR A 48 -3.04 23.15 1.93
C THR A 48 -1.95 22.20 1.49
N ILE A 49 -1.59 21.25 2.35
CA ILE A 49 -0.55 20.25 2.05
C ILE A 49 -1.18 19.11 1.25
N ILE A 50 -0.53 18.76 0.15
CA ILE A 50 -0.91 17.64 -0.72
C ILE A 50 0.27 16.68 -0.79
N PRO A 51 0.22 15.55 -0.06
CA PRO A 51 1.24 14.52 -0.16
C PRO A 51 1.21 13.86 -1.54
N ARG A 52 2.38 13.63 -2.14
CA ARG A 52 2.49 12.97 -3.43
C ARG A 52 3.66 12.01 -3.48
N GLY A 53 3.39 10.79 -3.88
CA GLY A 53 4.38 9.83 -4.39
C GLY A 53 4.29 9.75 -5.91
N GLY A 54 4.04 8.58 -6.48
CA GLY A 54 3.91 8.39 -7.93
C GLY A 54 2.64 8.98 -8.58
N GLY A 55 1.67 9.47 -7.78
CA GLY A 55 0.41 9.99 -8.32
C GLY A 55 -0.48 8.94 -8.98
N THR A 56 -0.37 7.69 -8.60
CA THR A 56 -1.06 6.53 -9.21
C THR A 56 -2.42 6.20 -8.57
N GLY A 57 -2.84 6.94 -7.55
CA GLY A 57 -4.13 6.76 -6.87
C GLY A 57 -5.32 7.20 -7.72
N TYR A 58 -6.49 6.59 -7.46
CA TYR A 58 -7.74 6.84 -8.18
C TYR A 58 -8.76 7.64 -7.36
N THR A 59 -8.32 8.31 -6.29
CA THR A 59 -9.22 9.07 -5.39
C THR A 59 -9.10 10.58 -5.56
N GLY A 60 -8.15 11.06 -6.37
CA GLY A 60 -7.86 12.49 -6.52
C GLY A 60 -7.07 13.07 -5.35
N GLY A 61 -6.52 12.23 -4.46
CA GLY A 61 -5.79 12.68 -3.26
C GLY A 61 -4.51 13.44 -3.55
N ALA A 62 -3.94 13.31 -4.75
CA ALA A 62 -2.74 14.05 -5.17
C ALA A 62 -3.05 15.26 -6.08
N VAL A 63 -4.32 15.62 -6.25
CA VAL A 63 -4.75 16.74 -7.11
C VAL A 63 -4.97 18.00 -6.27
N PRO A 64 -4.26 19.12 -6.56
CA PRO A 64 -4.50 20.38 -5.90
C PRO A 64 -5.92 20.91 -6.20
N LEU A 65 -6.67 21.28 -5.17
CA LEU A 65 -8.02 21.84 -5.30
C LEU A 65 -8.06 23.36 -5.12
N THR A 66 -6.95 23.95 -4.71
CA THR A 66 -6.80 25.39 -4.51
C THR A 66 -5.39 25.83 -4.90
N TRP A 67 -5.26 27.05 -5.42
CA TRP A 67 -3.97 27.64 -5.70
C TRP A 67 -3.12 27.81 -4.42
N LYS A 68 -3.75 27.98 -3.25
CA LYS A 68 -3.10 28.10 -1.94
C LYS A 68 -2.71 26.70 -1.41
N SER A 69 -1.95 25.95 -2.20
CA SER A 69 -1.53 24.59 -1.87
C SER A 69 -0.04 24.36 -2.13
N ALA A 70 0.55 23.46 -1.36
CA ALA A 70 1.88 22.94 -1.52
C ALA A 70 1.81 21.44 -1.80
N VAL A 71 2.32 21.00 -2.93
CA VAL A 71 2.53 19.56 -3.18
C VAL A 71 3.87 19.17 -2.58
N ILE A 72 3.87 18.26 -1.62
CA ILE A 72 5.09 17.66 -1.07
C ILE A 72 5.30 16.32 -1.77
N ASN A 73 6.24 16.29 -2.71
CA ASN A 73 6.56 15.11 -3.49
C ASN A 73 7.74 14.37 -2.88
N THR A 74 7.54 13.11 -2.52
CA THR A 74 8.52 12.26 -1.83
C THR A 74 9.52 11.57 -2.77
N GLU A 75 9.53 11.88 -4.06
CA GLU A 75 10.31 11.18 -5.09
C GLU A 75 11.79 10.98 -4.80
N LYS A 76 12.40 11.86 -3.98
CA LYS A 76 13.82 11.79 -3.61
C LYS A 76 14.09 10.99 -2.33
N LEU A 77 13.05 10.64 -1.59
CA LEU A 77 13.16 9.77 -0.41
C LEU A 77 13.23 8.32 -0.88
N GLU A 78 14.37 7.90 -1.39
CA GLU A 78 14.52 6.62 -2.09
C GLU A 78 15.56 5.66 -1.49
N ALA A 79 15.97 5.90 -0.24
CA ALA A 79 16.82 4.96 0.48
C ALA A 79 16.07 3.67 0.79
N MET A 80 16.74 2.54 0.58
CA MET A 80 16.19 1.20 0.76
C MET A 80 17.30 0.24 1.22
N SER A 81 16.96 -0.69 2.13
CA SER A 81 17.86 -1.78 2.47
C SER A 81 17.67 -2.98 1.55
N GLU A 82 18.65 -3.87 1.52
CA GLU A 82 18.43 -5.26 1.08
C GLU A 82 17.57 -6.00 2.12
N VAL A 83 17.18 -7.25 1.81
CA VAL A 83 16.46 -8.09 2.76
C VAL A 83 17.35 -8.44 3.94
N GLU A 84 16.90 -8.15 5.13
CA GLU A 84 17.61 -8.42 6.37
C GLU A 84 16.73 -9.16 7.39
N MET A 85 17.36 -10.04 8.19
CA MET A 85 16.68 -10.75 9.28
C MET A 85 16.67 -9.87 10.52
N LEU A 86 15.48 -9.49 11.00
CA LEU A 86 15.32 -8.58 12.12
C LEU A 86 14.44 -9.21 13.21
N SER A 87 14.87 -9.05 14.47
CA SER A 87 14.02 -9.36 15.62
C SER A 87 12.96 -8.29 15.78
N LEU A 88 11.70 -8.67 15.63
CA LEU A 88 10.56 -7.78 15.82
C LEU A 88 9.98 -7.96 17.22
N PRO A 89 9.39 -6.89 17.81
CA PRO A 89 8.77 -6.96 19.14
C PRO A 89 7.73 -8.08 19.25
N GLY A 90 7.88 -8.94 20.27
CA GLY A 90 6.97 -10.06 20.55
C GLY A 90 7.21 -11.31 19.72
N LEU A 91 8.14 -11.31 18.75
CA LEU A 91 8.43 -12.50 17.95
C LEU A 91 9.67 -13.26 18.50
N ALA A 92 9.53 -14.57 18.62
CA ALA A 92 10.60 -15.43 19.12
C ALA A 92 11.77 -15.63 18.13
N GLN A 93 11.51 -15.44 16.84
CA GLN A 93 12.50 -15.66 15.78
C GLN A 93 12.62 -14.40 14.89
N PRO A 94 13.83 -14.12 14.38
CA PRO A 94 14.01 -13.06 13.39
C PRO A 94 13.18 -13.30 12.14
N VAL A 95 12.67 -12.20 11.55
CA VAL A 95 11.83 -12.18 10.36
C VAL A 95 12.55 -11.45 9.25
N ALA A 96 12.38 -11.92 8.02
CA ALA A 96 12.89 -11.23 6.84
C ALA A 96 12.14 -9.93 6.61
N THR A 97 12.87 -8.83 6.54
CA THR A 97 12.32 -7.47 6.39
C THR A 97 13.10 -6.67 5.36
N VAL A 98 12.46 -5.62 4.83
CA VAL A 98 13.08 -4.58 4.01
C VAL A 98 12.71 -3.22 4.60
N PHE A 99 13.69 -2.35 4.78
CA PHE A 99 13.45 -0.93 5.03
C PHE A 99 13.34 -0.18 3.71
N SER A 100 12.43 0.80 3.65
CA SER A 100 12.33 1.70 2.51
C SER A 100 11.80 3.07 2.90
N GLU A 101 12.34 4.12 2.30
CA GLU A 101 11.75 5.45 2.36
C GLU A 101 10.52 5.56 1.46
N ALA A 102 9.70 6.61 1.69
CA ALA A 102 8.38 6.77 1.09
C ALA A 102 8.37 6.93 -0.43
N GLY A 103 9.43 7.46 -1.02
CA GLY A 103 9.59 7.68 -2.47
C GLY A 103 10.06 6.44 -3.24
N VAL A 104 10.49 5.38 -2.54
CA VAL A 104 10.92 4.14 -3.20
C VAL A 104 9.78 3.59 -4.03
N VAL A 105 10.05 3.31 -5.31
CA VAL A 105 9.08 2.68 -6.21
C VAL A 105 8.80 1.26 -5.75
N THR A 106 7.53 0.88 -5.68
CA THR A 106 7.05 -0.41 -5.16
C THR A 106 7.77 -1.60 -5.80
N GLN A 107 7.97 -1.56 -7.11
CA GLN A 107 8.65 -2.63 -7.85
C GLN A 107 10.10 -2.84 -7.36
N ARG A 108 10.83 -1.79 -6.96
CA ARG A 108 12.20 -1.94 -6.44
C ARG A 108 12.25 -2.79 -5.17
N VAL A 109 11.25 -2.65 -4.28
CA VAL A 109 11.15 -3.48 -3.07
C VAL A 109 10.82 -4.93 -3.44
N ALA A 110 9.93 -5.13 -4.42
CA ALA A 110 9.60 -6.47 -4.92
C ALA A 110 10.82 -7.17 -5.53
N ASP A 111 11.59 -6.45 -6.35
CA ASP A 111 12.81 -6.97 -6.98
C ASP A 111 13.90 -7.33 -5.94
N ALA A 112 14.05 -6.51 -4.89
CA ALA A 112 14.99 -6.79 -3.81
C ALA A 112 14.58 -8.04 -3.02
N ALA A 113 13.29 -8.19 -2.74
CA ALA A 113 12.75 -9.38 -2.09
C ALA A 113 12.96 -10.63 -2.95
N GLU A 114 12.66 -10.56 -4.24
CA GLU A 114 12.82 -11.67 -5.18
C GLU A 114 14.26 -12.14 -5.30
N ARG A 115 15.22 -11.21 -5.46
CA ARG A 115 16.66 -11.54 -5.49
C ARG A 115 17.13 -12.29 -4.25
N ALA A 116 16.50 -12.02 -3.11
CA ALA A 116 16.81 -12.69 -1.83
C ALA A 116 16.00 -13.98 -1.59
N GLY A 117 15.14 -14.41 -2.53
CA GLY A 117 14.29 -15.60 -2.39
C GLY A 117 13.03 -15.35 -1.55
N TYR A 118 12.55 -14.11 -1.52
CA TYR A 118 11.34 -13.70 -0.81
C TYR A 118 10.32 -13.05 -1.75
N VAL A 119 9.11 -12.89 -1.26
CA VAL A 119 8.00 -12.21 -1.93
C VAL A 119 7.66 -10.95 -1.15
N PHE A 120 7.61 -9.81 -1.83
CA PHE A 120 6.93 -8.61 -1.34
C PHE A 120 5.45 -8.71 -1.70
N ALA A 121 4.58 -8.63 -0.70
CA ALA A 121 3.16 -8.95 -0.86
C ALA A 121 2.31 -7.81 -1.42
N VAL A 122 2.80 -6.57 -1.35
CA VAL A 122 2.08 -5.38 -1.86
C VAL A 122 2.36 -5.23 -3.35
N ASP A 123 1.41 -5.66 -4.19
CA ASP A 123 1.57 -5.75 -5.65
C ASP A 123 0.44 -5.06 -6.43
N PRO A 124 0.23 -3.73 -6.25
CA PRO A 124 -0.75 -3.02 -7.05
C PRO A 124 -0.38 -3.09 -8.54
N THR A 125 -1.35 -2.99 -9.43
CA THR A 125 -1.11 -2.95 -10.89
C THR A 125 -0.18 -1.81 -11.31
N SER A 126 -0.08 -0.78 -10.48
CA SER A 126 0.80 0.38 -10.65
C SER A 126 2.18 0.21 -9.99
N ALA A 127 2.62 -1.00 -9.64
CA ALA A 127 3.85 -1.23 -8.86
C ALA A 127 5.11 -0.59 -9.48
N GLU A 128 5.17 -0.48 -10.80
CA GLU A 128 6.29 0.15 -11.53
C GLU A 128 6.32 1.69 -11.39
N ALA A 129 5.24 2.31 -10.91
CA ALA A 129 5.11 3.76 -10.78
C ALA A 129 4.66 4.22 -9.38
N SER A 130 3.99 3.37 -8.62
CA SER A 130 3.56 3.69 -7.25
C SER A 130 4.75 3.69 -6.29
N CYS A 131 4.65 4.52 -5.24
CA CYS A 131 5.68 4.64 -4.21
C CYS A 131 5.20 4.08 -2.87
N ILE A 132 6.14 3.66 -2.05
CA ILE A 132 5.90 3.01 -0.75
C ILE A 132 5.04 3.87 0.18
N GLY A 133 5.27 5.18 0.28
CA GLY A 133 4.45 6.07 1.11
C GLY A 133 2.98 6.08 0.66
N GLY A 134 2.74 6.08 -0.65
CA GLY A 134 1.40 5.97 -1.23
C GLY A 134 0.76 4.61 -0.96
N ASN A 135 1.53 3.52 -1.03
CA ASN A 135 1.01 2.19 -0.69
C ASN A 135 0.51 2.10 0.75
N ILE A 136 1.18 2.76 1.68
CA ILE A 136 0.76 2.85 3.08
C ILE A 136 -0.48 3.73 3.21
N ALA A 137 -0.41 4.96 2.69
CA ALA A 137 -1.49 5.94 2.79
C ALA A 137 -2.81 5.42 2.21
N MET A 138 -2.75 4.56 1.19
CA MET A 138 -3.91 3.95 0.53
C MET A 138 -4.22 2.54 1.03
N ASN A 139 -3.42 1.97 1.92
CA ASN A 139 -3.47 0.55 2.31
C ASN A 139 -3.49 -0.36 1.06
N ALA A 140 -2.54 -0.17 0.18
CA ALA A 140 -2.50 -0.83 -1.11
C ALA A 140 -2.41 -2.36 -0.99
N GLY A 141 -3.02 -3.02 -1.94
CA GLY A 141 -2.93 -4.46 -2.15
C GLY A 141 -3.09 -4.75 -3.64
N GLY A 142 -2.87 -5.99 -4.01
CA GLY A 142 -3.05 -6.46 -5.37
C GLY A 142 -3.52 -7.90 -5.37
N LYS A 143 -3.13 -8.66 -6.37
CA LYS A 143 -3.46 -10.06 -6.52
C LYS A 143 -2.99 -10.91 -5.33
N LYS A 144 -1.78 -10.66 -4.83
CA LYS A 144 -1.17 -11.37 -3.70
C LYS A 144 -1.88 -11.13 -2.37
N ALA A 145 -2.74 -10.12 -2.28
CA ALA A 145 -3.50 -9.85 -1.06
C ALA A 145 -4.46 -10.99 -0.67
N VAL A 146 -4.80 -11.89 -1.58
CA VAL A 146 -5.57 -13.10 -1.27
C VAL A 146 -4.88 -13.95 -0.22
N LEU A 147 -3.57 -14.13 -0.32
CA LEU A 147 -2.78 -14.91 0.63
C LEU A 147 -2.20 -14.06 1.77
N TRP A 148 -1.58 -12.93 1.43
CA TRP A 148 -0.75 -12.17 2.37
C TRP A 148 -1.37 -10.85 2.85
N GLY A 149 -2.58 -10.52 2.41
CA GLY A 149 -3.25 -9.28 2.80
C GLY A 149 -2.72 -8.04 2.08
N THR A 150 -2.99 -6.88 2.65
CA THR A 150 -2.67 -5.55 2.12
C THR A 150 -1.41 -4.97 2.77
N ALA A 151 -1.11 -3.70 2.52
CA ALA A 151 0.02 -3.01 3.13
C ALA A 151 0.00 -3.12 4.67
N LEU A 152 -1.15 -2.91 5.30
CA LEU A 152 -1.32 -3.00 6.76
C LEU A 152 -0.90 -4.37 7.32
N ASP A 153 -1.21 -5.44 6.60
CA ASP A 153 -0.89 -6.80 7.03
C ASP A 153 0.62 -7.10 7.00
N ASN A 154 1.38 -6.33 6.20
CA ASN A 154 2.79 -6.57 5.93
C ASN A 154 3.73 -5.50 6.52
N LEU A 155 3.20 -4.52 7.24
CA LEU A 155 4.00 -3.49 7.92
C LEU A 155 4.45 -3.97 9.30
N ALA A 156 5.77 -3.93 9.55
CA ALA A 156 6.35 -4.07 10.88
C ALA A 156 6.37 -2.72 11.62
N SER A 157 6.70 -1.65 10.91
CA SER A 157 6.69 -0.28 11.44
C SER A 157 6.67 0.74 10.31
N TRP A 158 6.27 1.97 10.64
CA TRP A 158 6.39 3.11 9.74
C TRP A 158 6.62 4.40 10.51
N LYS A 159 7.12 5.38 9.82
CA LYS A 159 7.42 6.70 10.34
C LYS A 159 6.72 7.76 9.51
N MET A 160 6.25 8.79 10.18
CA MET A 160 5.53 9.88 9.54
C MET A 160 5.74 11.21 10.26
N VAL A 161 5.43 12.30 9.56
CA VAL A 161 5.31 13.63 10.14
C VAL A 161 3.84 13.99 10.23
N THR A 162 3.39 14.38 11.43
CA THR A 162 2.00 14.77 11.72
C THR A 162 1.70 16.19 11.21
N PRO A 163 0.41 16.60 11.15
CA PRO A 163 0.06 17.98 10.80
C PRO A 163 0.65 19.05 11.75
N GLU A 164 1.01 18.68 12.98
CA GLU A 164 1.70 19.55 13.94
C GLU A 164 3.21 19.64 13.71
N ALA A 165 3.70 19.13 12.57
CA ALA A 165 5.12 19.08 12.21
C ALA A 165 5.98 18.31 13.23
N LYS A 166 5.41 17.28 13.86
CA LYS A 166 6.07 16.38 14.81
C LYS A 166 6.27 15.02 14.20
N TRP A 167 7.27 14.29 14.70
CA TRP A 167 7.52 12.93 14.24
C TRP A 167 6.69 11.91 15.01
N LEU A 168 6.21 10.93 14.30
CA LEU A 168 5.51 9.78 14.85
C LEU A 168 6.09 8.49 14.26
N GLU A 169 6.47 7.57 15.14
CA GLU A 169 6.83 6.20 14.79
C GLU A 169 5.75 5.26 15.29
N VAL A 170 5.29 4.37 14.41
CA VAL A 170 4.31 3.34 14.72
C VAL A 170 4.96 1.98 14.51
N THR A 171 4.94 1.15 15.55
CA THR A 171 5.50 -0.21 15.50
C THR A 171 4.42 -1.21 15.85
N ARG A 172 4.20 -2.21 15.01
CA ARG A 172 3.30 -3.31 15.30
C ARG A 172 3.95 -4.27 16.30
N LEU A 173 3.25 -4.56 17.37
CA LEU A 173 3.66 -5.51 18.40
C LEU A 173 3.05 -6.88 18.09
N ASP A 174 3.74 -7.97 18.50
CA ASP A 174 3.24 -9.34 18.38
C ASP A 174 2.69 -9.68 16.98
N HIS A 175 3.44 -9.32 15.94
CA HIS A 175 2.99 -9.48 14.56
C HIS A 175 2.71 -10.96 14.22
N ASN A 176 1.49 -11.29 13.80
CA ASN A 176 1.10 -12.66 13.48
C ASN A 176 1.65 -13.21 12.16
N LEU A 177 2.44 -12.42 11.40
CA LEU A 177 2.98 -12.75 10.07
C LEU A 177 1.91 -13.18 9.05
N GLY A 178 0.69 -12.72 9.26
CA GLY A 178 -0.49 -13.01 8.49
C GLY A 178 -1.44 -11.82 8.49
N LYS A 179 -2.69 -12.05 8.10
CA LYS A 179 -3.69 -10.99 8.03
C LYS A 179 -4.05 -10.47 9.42
N ILE A 180 -4.09 -9.16 9.55
CA ILE A 180 -4.30 -8.49 10.84
C ILE A 180 -5.65 -8.82 11.48
N HIS A 181 -6.67 -9.10 10.67
CA HIS A 181 -8.00 -9.47 11.17
C HIS A 181 -8.11 -10.91 11.70
N ASP A 182 -7.05 -11.72 11.55
CA ASP A 182 -7.02 -13.09 12.07
C ASP A 182 -6.61 -13.13 13.55
N VAL A 183 -6.19 -12.00 14.14
CA VAL A 183 -5.88 -11.90 15.58
C VAL A 183 -7.08 -11.35 16.36
N GLU A 184 -7.19 -11.72 17.62
CA GLU A 184 -8.21 -11.18 18.52
C GLU A 184 -7.99 -9.68 18.73
N VAL A 185 -6.73 -9.28 19.00
CA VAL A 185 -6.31 -7.89 19.19
C VAL A 185 -4.99 -7.67 18.46
N ALA A 186 -4.93 -6.65 17.63
CA ALA A 186 -3.70 -6.13 17.06
C ALA A 186 -3.20 -4.95 17.88
N SER A 187 -1.95 -5.00 18.30
CA SER A 187 -1.33 -4.01 19.19
C SER A 187 -0.26 -3.20 18.47
N PHE A 188 -0.19 -1.92 18.78
CA PHE A 188 0.79 -1.00 18.22
C PHE A 188 1.41 -0.15 19.33
N GLU A 189 2.70 0.14 19.19
CA GLU A 189 3.38 1.18 19.95
C GLU A 189 3.49 2.44 19.11
N LEU A 190 3.02 3.55 19.64
CA LEU A 190 3.08 4.88 19.02
C LEU A 190 4.05 5.74 19.80
N LYS A 191 5.14 6.20 19.16
CA LYS A 191 6.14 7.08 19.75
C LYS A 191 6.11 8.43 19.08
N TYR A 192 5.79 9.47 19.85
CA TYR A 192 5.74 10.85 19.39
C TYR A 192 7.01 11.58 19.80
N PHE A 193 7.65 12.21 18.82
CA PHE A 193 8.86 12.99 19.02
C PHE A 193 8.62 14.44 18.65
N ASP A 194 9.48 15.31 19.14
CA ASP A 194 9.50 16.73 18.77
C ASP A 194 9.75 16.93 17.25
N ALA A 195 9.70 18.17 16.79
CA ALA A 195 9.94 18.53 15.40
C ALA A 195 11.35 18.15 14.89
N THR A 196 12.32 17.96 15.78
CA THR A 196 13.68 17.51 15.42
C THR A 196 13.77 15.99 15.26
N GLY A 197 12.76 15.24 15.69
CA GLY A 197 12.75 13.78 15.70
C GLY A 197 13.70 13.14 16.73
N LYS A 198 14.27 13.93 17.64
CA LYS A 198 15.29 13.44 18.59
C LYS A 198 14.76 13.24 20.00
N LYS A 199 13.85 14.09 20.44
CA LYS A 199 13.31 14.05 21.80
C LYS A 199 11.97 13.33 21.78
N LEU A 200 11.91 12.16 22.44
CA LEU A 200 10.66 11.47 22.70
C LEU A 200 9.79 12.31 23.65
N GLU A 201 8.59 12.66 23.23
CA GLU A 201 7.63 13.45 24.03
C GLU A 201 6.63 12.55 24.76
N ARG A 202 6.14 11.51 24.07
CA ARG A 202 5.26 10.52 24.67
C ARG A 202 5.31 9.20 23.91
N SER A 203 4.98 8.11 24.58
CA SER A 203 4.72 6.81 24.01
C SER A 203 3.37 6.32 24.51
N GLU A 204 2.62 5.67 23.63
CA GLU A 204 1.34 5.06 23.97
C GLU A 204 1.18 3.73 23.24
N ARG A 205 0.38 2.84 23.83
CA ARG A 205 -0.03 1.60 23.21
C ARG A 205 -1.45 1.75 22.67
N LEU A 206 -1.66 1.34 21.44
CA LEU A 206 -2.97 1.29 20.80
C LEU A 206 -3.33 -0.16 20.52
N ASP A 207 -4.38 -0.65 21.15
CA ASP A 207 -4.92 -1.98 20.97
C ASP A 207 -6.23 -1.92 20.19
N ILE A 208 -6.29 -2.64 19.06
CA ILE A 208 -7.43 -2.62 18.13
C ILE A 208 -7.95 -4.04 17.95
N PRO A 209 -9.24 -4.32 18.19
CA PRO A 209 -9.83 -5.63 17.91
C PRO A 209 -9.64 -6.01 16.44
N GLY A 210 -9.13 -7.21 16.18
CA GLY A 210 -8.89 -7.71 14.81
C GLY A 210 -10.14 -7.66 13.93
N SER A 211 -11.31 -7.91 14.50
CA SER A 211 -12.60 -7.86 13.80
C SER A 211 -12.95 -6.49 13.21
N THR A 212 -12.35 -5.38 13.70
CA THR A 212 -12.60 -4.03 13.15
C THR A 212 -11.89 -3.78 11.82
N PHE A 213 -10.83 -4.52 11.51
CA PHE A 213 -10.05 -4.30 10.29
C PHE A 213 -10.75 -4.82 9.03
N ARG A 214 -11.70 -5.74 9.17
CA ARG A 214 -12.35 -6.35 8.02
C ARG A 214 -13.73 -6.90 8.38
N LYS A 215 -14.71 -6.59 7.54
CA LYS A 215 -16.04 -7.20 7.64
C LYS A 215 -16.02 -8.58 6.99
N GLU A 216 -16.65 -9.55 7.63
CA GLU A 216 -16.81 -10.89 7.09
C GLU A 216 -17.43 -10.86 5.67
N GLY A 217 -16.87 -11.63 4.76
CA GLY A 217 -17.33 -11.73 3.37
C GLY A 217 -16.88 -10.60 2.43
N LEU A 218 -16.22 -9.56 2.92
CA LEU A 218 -15.75 -8.46 2.05
C LEU A 218 -14.36 -8.66 1.43
N GLY A 219 -13.76 -9.82 1.58
CA GLY A 219 -12.45 -10.08 0.99
C GLY A 219 -11.32 -9.28 1.66
N LYS A 220 -10.60 -8.45 0.94
CA LYS A 220 -9.47 -7.65 1.43
C LYS A 220 -9.87 -6.28 1.98
N ASP A 221 -11.14 -5.90 1.94
CA ASP A 221 -11.57 -4.58 2.36
C ASP A 221 -11.53 -4.40 3.88
N VAL A 222 -11.18 -3.22 4.30
CA VAL A 222 -11.21 -2.76 5.68
C VAL A 222 -12.56 -2.09 5.95
N THR A 223 -13.20 -2.41 7.06
CA THR A 223 -14.53 -1.87 7.39
C THR A 223 -14.50 -0.54 8.09
N ASP A 224 -13.48 -0.31 8.91
CA ASP A 224 -13.27 0.95 9.61
C ASP A 224 -12.17 1.76 8.92
N LYS A 225 -12.56 2.83 8.21
CA LYS A 225 -11.62 3.72 7.54
C LYS A 225 -10.69 4.46 8.51
N PHE A 226 -11.14 4.70 9.73
CA PHE A 226 -10.33 5.32 10.77
C PHE A 226 -9.39 4.35 11.47
N LEU A 227 -9.60 3.04 11.30
CA LEU A 227 -8.80 1.98 11.93
C LEU A 227 -8.62 2.24 13.45
N ALA A 228 -9.71 2.60 14.14
CA ALA A 228 -9.74 2.95 15.56
C ALA A 228 -8.65 3.97 15.98
N GLY A 229 -8.29 4.89 15.08
CA GLY A 229 -7.28 5.92 15.35
C GLY A 229 -5.84 5.55 14.96
N LEU A 230 -5.61 4.40 14.34
CA LEU A 230 -4.28 4.02 13.84
C LEU A 230 -3.79 5.03 12.79
N PRO A 231 -2.68 5.75 13.03
CA PRO A 231 -2.24 6.84 12.15
C PRO A 231 -1.60 6.35 10.84
N GLY A 232 -1.67 7.18 9.82
CA GLY A 232 -0.92 7.09 8.56
C GLY A 232 -1.51 6.14 7.54
N ILE A 233 -1.92 4.95 7.97
CA ILE A 233 -2.39 3.93 7.04
C ILE A 233 -3.85 4.14 6.64
N GLN A 234 -4.16 3.98 5.35
CA GLN A 234 -5.51 4.13 4.78
C GLN A 234 -6.17 5.51 5.03
N LYS A 235 -5.37 6.52 5.29
CA LYS A 235 -5.82 7.91 5.55
C LYS A 235 -5.64 8.83 4.34
N GLU A 236 -5.11 8.32 3.23
CA GLU A 236 -4.86 9.06 2.00
C GLU A 236 -3.96 10.29 2.21
N GLY A 237 -3.13 10.27 3.26
CA GLY A 237 -2.23 11.36 3.64
C GLY A 237 -2.89 12.52 4.36
N CYS A 238 -4.17 12.42 4.79
CA CYS A 238 -4.86 13.53 5.45
C CYS A 238 -4.47 13.70 6.93
N ASP A 239 -3.83 12.72 7.56
CA ASP A 239 -3.39 12.76 8.95
C ASP A 239 -1.86 12.90 9.11
N GLY A 240 -1.14 13.06 8.00
CA GLY A 240 0.31 13.28 7.98
C GLY A 240 0.99 12.70 6.75
N LEU A 241 2.31 12.87 6.69
CA LEU A 241 3.15 12.42 5.58
C LEU A 241 3.99 11.23 6.02
N ILE A 242 3.78 10.09 5.38
CA ILE A 242 4.65 8.91 5.55
C ILE A 242 6.03 9.23 4.98
N THR A 243 7.08 8.91 5.73
CA THR A 243 8.46 9.17 5.33
C THR A 243 9.26 7.90 5.09
N SER A 244 9.02 6.85 5.87
CA SER A 244 9.69 5.56 5.72
C SER A 244 8.89 4.44 6.36
N ALA A 245 9.24 3.19 6.03
CA ALA A 245 8.61 2.01 6.59
C ALA A 245 9.55 0.81 6.62
N ARG A 246 9.20 -0.15 7.45
CA ARG A 246 9.79 -1.49 7.48
C ARG A 246 8.71 -2.52 7.15
N TRP A 247 9.01 -3.33 6.15
CA TRP A 247 8.12 -4.32 5.57
C TRP A 247 8.54 -5.73 5.93
N ILE A 248 7.57 -6.58 6.18
CA ILE A 248 7.78 -8.02 6.23
C ILE A 248 7.74 -8.56 4.80
N VAL A 249 8.68 -9.43 4.47
CA VAL A 249 8.69 -10.18 3.22
C VAL A 249 8.56 -11.67 3.51
N HIS A 250 7.85 -12.37 2.65
CA HIS A 250 7.48 -13.77 2.85
C HIS A 250 8.39 -14.70 2.05
N ARG A 251 8.65 -15.89 2.56
CA ARG A 251 9.43 -16.87 1.79
C ARG A 251 8.76 -17.17 0.46
N MET A 252 9.55 -17.17 -0.60
CA MET A 252 9.06 -17.52 -1.92
C MET A 252 8.62 -18.99 -1.94
N PRO A 253 7.42 -19.29 -2.45
CA PRO A 253 7.00 -20.67 -2.66
C PRO A 253 7.97 -21.41 -3.59
N LYS A 254 8.22 -22.69 -3.33
CA LYS A 254 9.11 -23.51 -4.18
C LYS A 254 8.54 -23.73 -5.57
N HIS A 255 7.24 -23.77 -5.68
CA HIS A 255 6.51 -23.98 -6.93
C HIS A 255 5.34 -23.02 -6.99
N VAL A 256 5.16 -22.38 -8.12
CA VAL A 256 4.01 -21.54 -8.43
C VAL A 256 3.43 -21.99 -9.78
N ARG A 257 2.11 -22.00 -9.86
CA ARG A 257 1.38 -22.23 -11.12
C ARG A 257 0.32 -21.17 -11.29
N THR A 258 0.33 -20.50 -12.42
CA THR A 258 -0.76 -19.60 -12.81
C THR A 258 -1.79 -20.40 -13.59
N VAL A 259 -3.01 -20.41 -13.12
CA VAL A 259 -4.16 -21.02 -13.76
C VAL A 259 -5.03 -19.93 -14.37
N CYS A 260 -5.41 -20.11 -15.62
CA CYS A 260 -6.29 -19.21 -16.35
C CYS A 260 -7.55 -19.97 -16.75
N MET A 261 -8.71 -19.53 -16.25
CA MET A 261 -10.01 -20.18 -16.50
C MET A 261 -10.93 -19.24 -17.26
N GLU A 262 -11.47 -19.70 -18.38
CA GLU A 262 -12.34 -18.93 -19.26
C GLU A 262 -13.82 -19.27 -19.04
N PHE A 263 -14.63 -18.25 -18.76
CA PHE A 263 -16.08 -18.38 -18.57
C PHE A 263 -16.84 -17.70 -19.73
N PHE A 264 -17.71 -18.45 -20.39
CA PHE A 264 -18.41 -18.00 -21.62
C PHE A 264 -19.88 -17.66 -21.41
N GLY A 265 -20.47 -18.00 -20.28
CA GLY A 265 -21.83 -17.63 -19.89
C GLY A 265 -21.90 -16.22 -19.31
N ASN A 266 -22.98 -15.92 -18.61
CA ASN A 266 -23.06 -14.67 -17.83
C ASN A 266 -22.07 -14.70 -16.69
N ALA A 267 -21.48 -13.55 -16.34
CA ALA A 267 -20.57 -13.43 -15.20
C ALA A 267 -21.22 -13.94 -13.89
N LYS A 268 -22.52 -13.71 -13.72
CA LYS A 268 -23.30 -14.20 -12.57
C LYS A 268 -23.25 -15.72 -12.42
N ASP A 269 -23.25 -16.45 -13.54
CA ASP A 269 -23.27 -17.93 -13.54
C ASP A 269 -21.89 -18.52 -13.17
N ALA A 270 -20.82 -17.72 -13.28
CA ALA A 270 -19.48 -18.11 -12.90
C ALA A 270 -19.21 -18.01 -11.38
N VAL A 271 -19.97 -17.16 -10.66
CA VAL A 271 -19.75 -16.91 -9.22
C VAL A 271 -19.77 -18.18 -8.38
N PRO A 272 -20.73 -19.13 -8.51
CA PRO A 272 -20.69 -20.36 -7.73
C PRO A 272 -19.41 -21.16 -7.95
N SER A 273 -18.95 -21.28 -9.20
CA SER A 273 -17.70 -21.99 -9.51
C SER A 273 -16.47 -21.31 -8.93
N ILE A 274 -16.44 -19.96 -8.89
CA ILE A 274 -15.34 -19.19 -8.26
C ILE A 274 -15.31 -19.45 -6.76
N VAL A 275 -16.47 -19.45 -6.12
CA VAL A 275 -16.59 -19.72 -4.67
C VAL A 275 -16.12 -21.15 -4.37
N GLU A 276 -16.58 -22.13 -5.15
CA GLU A 276 -16.19 -23.54 -4.99
C GLU A 276 -14.68 -23.73 -5.16
N ILE A 277 -14.07 -23.14 -6.19
CA ILE A 277 -12.61 -23.17 -6.42
C ILE A 277 -11.87 -22.57 -5.23
N LYS A 278 -12.30 -21.39 -4.77
CA LYS A 278 -11.69 -20.72 -3.62
C LYS A 278 -11.78 -21.58 -2.36
N ASP A 279 -12.97 -22.10 -2.05
CA ASP A 279 -13.21 -22.89 -0.84
C ASP A 279 -12.44 -24.21 -0.89
N TYR A 280 -12.39 -24.86 -2.06
CA TYR A 280 -11.58 -26.04 -2.27
C TYR A 280 -10.09 -25.77 -2.02
N LEU A 281 -9.52 -24.71 -2.61
CA LEU A 281 -8.11 -24.38 -2.45
C LEU A 281 -7.77 -23.99 -1.00
N PHE A 282 -8.67 -23.27 -0.32
CA PHE A 282 -8.47 -22.94 1.10
C PHE A 282 -8.57 -24.16 2.03
N SER A 283 -9.28 -25.21 1.64
CA SER A 283 -9.33 -26.45 2.40
C SER A 283 -8.06 -27.31 2.28
N GLN A 284 -7.20 -27.02 1.29
CA GLN A 284 -5.98 -27.80 1.04
C GLN A 284 -4.84 -27.36 1.97
N SER A 285 -4.13 -28.32 2.55
CA SER A 285 -2.97 -28.04 3.42
C SER A 285 -1.67 -27.77 2.63
N GLN A 286 -1.53 -28.40 1.46
CA GLN A 286 -0.30 -28.37 0.65
C GLN A 286 -0.30 -27.35 -0.47
N VAL A 287 -1.48 -26.91 -0.89
CA VAL A 287 -1.68 -25.94 -1.97
C VAL A 287 -2.26 -24.68 -1.36
N LYS A 288 -1.76 -23.53 -1.77
CA LYS A 288 -2.26 -22.24 -1.30
C LYS A 288 -2.67 -21.38 -2.46
N LEU A 289 -3.82 -20.75 -2.36
CA LEU A 289 -4.25 -19.71 -3.30
C LEU A 289 -3.50 -18.42 -2.98
N ALA A 290 -2.51 -18.09 -3.79
CA ALA A 290 -1.67 -16.91 -3.59
C ALA A 290 -2.22 -15.67 -4.28
N GLY A 291 -3.06 -15.83 -5.30
CA GLY A 291 -3.70 -14.75 -6.01
C GLY A 291 -4.94 -15.22 -6.74
N LEU A 292 -5.97 -14.38 -6.79
CA LEU A 292 -7.17 -14.64 -7.57
C LEU A 292 -7.73 -13.32 -8.09
N GLU A 293 -7.81 -13.19 -9.42
CA GLU A 293 -8.25 -11.95 -10.06
C GLU A 293 -9.13 -12.27 -11.27
N HIS A 294 -10.17 -11.48 -11.48
CA HIS A 294 -11.01 -11.63 -12.64
C HIS A 294 -10.82 -10.48 -13.63
N LEU A 295 -10.89 -10.80 -14.92
CA LEU A 295 -10.82 -9.85 -16.01
C LEU A 295 -12.15 -9.94 -16.79
N ASP A 296 -12.84 -8.81 -16.93
CA ASP A 296 -14.11 -8.75 -17.65
C ASP A 296 -13.92 -8.70 -19.18
N ASP A 297 -15.02 -8.83 -19.93
CA ASP A 297 -14.98 -8.85 -21.39
C ASP A 297 -14.55 -7.52 -22.01
N ARG A 298 -14.69 -6.40 -21.32
CA ARG A 298 -14.21 -5.09 -21.77
C ARG A 298 -12.70 -5.01 -21.71
N TYR A 299 -12.14 -5.45 -20.58
CA TYR A 299 -10.70 -5.53 -20.42
C TYR A 299 -10.09 -6.50 -21.43
N LEU A 300 -10.68 -7.69 -21.61
CA LEU A 300 -10.21 -8.70 -22.56
C LEU A 300 -10.17 -8.17 -24.00
N LYS A 301 -11.17 -7.39 -24.39
CA LYS A 301 -11.18 -6.70 -25.71
C LYS A 301 -10.07 -5.64 -25.80
N ALA A 302 -9.91 -4.83 -24.74
CA ALA A 302 -8.94 -3.73 -24.74
C ALA A 302 -7.50 -4.23 -24.89
N VAL A 303 -7.16 -5.37 -24.27
CA VAL A 303 -5.81 -5.97 -24.33
C VAL A 303 -5.62 -6.95 -25.50
N GLY A 304 -6.63 -7.14 -26.36
CA GLY A 304 -6.55 -8.07 -27.49
C GLY A 304 -6.40 -9.54 -27.05
N TYR A 305 -7.08 -9.93 -25.96
CA TYR A 305 -6.98 -11.28 -25.42
C TYR A 305 -7.32 -12.34 -26.46
N ALA A 306 -6.45 -13.35 -26.61
CA ALA A 306 -6.67 -14.49 -27.47
C ALA A 306 -7.16 -15.68 -26.64
N THR A 307 -8.44 -16.07 -26.81
CA THR A 307 -8.99 -17.26 -26.15
C THR A 307 -8.26 -18.53 -26.61
N LYS A 308 -8.07 -19.45 -25.68
CA LYS A 308 -7.56 -20.81 -25.97
C LYS A 308 -8.68 -21.81 -26.25
N SER A 309 -9.92 -21.39 -26.05
CA SER A 309 -11.10 -22.17 -26.33
C SER A 309 -11.35 -22.30 -27.85
N LYS A 310 -11.89 -23.44 -28.27
CA LYS A 310 -12.37 -23.67 -29.66
C LYS A 310 -13.70 -22.94 -29.96
N ARG A 311 -14.25 -22.16 -29.02
CA ARG A 311 -15.59 -21.58 -29.13
C ARG A 311 -15.70 -20.34 -30.05
N GLY A 312 -14.63 -19.83 -30.61
CA GLY A 312 -14.64 -18.73 -31.59
C GLY A 312 -15.15 -17.37 -31.08
N THR A 313 -15.56 -17.29 -29.82
CA THR A 313 -16.02 -16.05 -29.16
C THR A 313 -15.13 -15.74 -27.96
N LEU A 314 -14.97 -14.47 -27.62
CA LEU A 314 -14.28 -14.10 -26.40
C LEU A 314 -15.06 -14.56 -25.15
N PRO A 315 -14.37 -15.01 -24.09
CA PRO A 315 -15.02 -15.27 -22.82
C PRO A 315 -15.62 -14.00 -22.24
N LYS A 316 -16.68 -14.13 -21.45
CA LYS A 316 -17.27 -13.02 -20.71
C LYS A 316 -16.45 -12.64 -19.48
N MET A 317 -15.67 -13.59 -19.00
CA MET A 317 -14.78 -13.40 -17.87
C MET A 317 -13.62 -14.39 -17.96
N VAL A 318 -12.45 -13.93 -17.58
CA VAL A 318 -11.29 -14.79 -17.32
C VAL A 318 -10.94 -14.66 -15.84
N LEU A 319 -10.75 -15.79 -15.18
CA LEU A 319 -10.24 -15.86 -13.81
C LEU A 319 -8.78 -16.32 -13.84
N VAL A 320 -7.90 -15.49 -13.31
CA VAL A 320 -6.46 -15.79 -13.19
C VAL A 320 -6.15 -16.05 -11.72
N GLY A 321 -5.62 -17.23 -11.44
CA GLY A 321 -5.24 -17.64 -10.09
C GLY A 321 -3.79 -18.10 -10.01
N ASP A 322 -3.07 -17.69 -8.96
CA ASP A 322 -1.75 -18.22 -8.61
C ASP A 322 -1.89 -19.19 -7.44
N ILE A 323 -1.38 -20.40 -7.62
CA ILE A 323 -1.40 -21.50 -6.66
C ILE A 323 -0.04 -22.16 -6.52
#